data_376963de98f07f4f6f8ee4b68470b00e
#
_entry.id   376963de98f07f4f6f8ee4b68470b00e
#
_cell.length_a   1.000
_cell.length_b   1.000
_cell.length_c   1.000
_cell.angle_alpha   90.00
_cell.angle_beta   90.00
_cell.angle_gamma   90.00
#
_symmetry.space_group_name_H-M   'P 1'
#
loop_
_entity.id
_entity.type
_entity.pdbx_description
1 polymer ?
#
loop_
_entity_poly.entity_id
_entity_poly.type
_entity_poly.pdbx_seq_one_letter_code
_entity_poly.pdbx_strand_id
1 'polypeptide(L)'
;MSTSSSQQRIVSSSSSSPFARRQHGRRGRRNLTVSSSSSTSTTETETGTEKQQQKLEELPKSTSQQVELAAKSVKKALESGKKNVEVTFDIPLIGATDLDDWPGGVRQQYQSMSPMVEALMKAVSGDKTVAKKVIDDADAVVKVTSGDDVCTTFPTAEVLSDLKQITKDAKRANMIINPQWVLNGNILNDFGFGPWREKNEKFVKEFEIAYFLKEQRIQGETFRLQKVFGGPWQVFVLNQQTGQVEPLPPFEERPSYRELEALLQSREGSIAAMNWVERAQSEMTFNAESLTRKPNNTNQDE
;
A
#
# COMPACT_ATOMS: atom_id res chain seq x y z
N MET A 1 30.45 -35.56 -43.18
CA MET A 1 31.85 -35.31 -42.88
C MET A 1 31.95 -34.38 -41.72
N SER A 2 32.47 -34.90 -40.66
CA SER A 2 33.21 -34.35 -39.53
C SER A 2 32.47 -33.49 -38.52
N THR A 3 32.11 -34.13 -37.51
CA THR A 3 32.01 -33.90 -36.07
C THR A 3 33.14 -33.04 -35.48
N SER A 4 32.84 -32.10 -34.60
CA SER A 4 33.73 -31.74 -33.51
C SER A 4 32.93 -31.31 -32.27
N SER A 5 32.99 -32.18 -31.30
CA SER A 5 32.55 -32.03 -29.91
C SER A 5 33.66 -31.32 -29.12
N SER A 6 33.33 -30.34 -28.32
CA SER A 6 34.25 -29.83 -27.29
C SER A 6 33.51 -29.72 -25.95
N GLN A 7 33.79 -30.72 -25.13
CA GLN A 7 33.51 -30.71 -23.68
C GLN A 7 34.48 -29.72 -22.98
N GLN A 8 33.99 -28.87 -22.13
CA GLN A 8 34.79 -28.16 -21.13
C GLN A 8 34.36 -28.53 -19.73
N ARG A 9 35.36 -28.85 -18.95
CA ARG A 9 35.35 -29.37 -17.59
C ARG A 9 34.91 -28.32 -16.57
N ILE A 10 34.10 -28.79 -15.64
CA ILE A 10 33.81 -28.15 -14.37
C ILE A 10 35.01 -28.32 -13.44
N VAL A 11 35.53 -27.23 -12.92
CA VAL A 11 36.49 -27.23 -11.82
C VAL A 11 35.82 -26.65 -10.59
N SER A 12 35.57 -27.48 -9.62
CA SER A 12 35.13 -27.12 -8.28
C SER A 12 36.35 -26.70 -7.44
N SER A 13 36.30 -25.52 -6.85
CA SER A 13 37.20 -25.12 -5.78
C SER A 13 36.41 -24.76 -4.52
N SER A 14 36.54 -25.67 -3.57
CA SER A 14 36.15 -25.47 -2.17
C SER A 14 37.20 -24.63 -1.45
N SER A 15 36.81 -23.59 -0.77
CA SER A 15 37.63 -22.91 0.24
C SER A 15 36.85 -22.75 1.54
N SER A 16 37.27 -23.51 2.50
CA SER A 16 36.94 -23.48 3.91
C SER A 16 37.60 -22.29 4.61
N SER A 17 36.86 -21.59 5.44
CA SER A 17 37.36 -20.57 6.39
C SER A 17 37.14 -21.01 7.82
N PRO A 18 38.07 -20.76 8.74
CA PRO A 18 38.03 -21.33 10.07
C PRO A 18 37.31 -20.40 11.09
N PHE A 19 36.63 -21.07 12.00
CA PHE A 19 36.09 -20.56 13.26
C PHE A 19 37.13 -19.89 14.14
N ALA A 20 36.83 -18.73 14.65
CA ALA A 20 37.49 -18.13 15.81
C ALA A 20 36.50 -18.01 16.97
N ARG A 21 36.71 -18.89 17.91
CA ARG A 21 36.08 -18.94 19.25
C ARG A 21 36.80 -17.96 20.16
N ARG A 22 36.11 -17.05 20.81
CA ARG A 22 36.64 -16.29 21.95
C ARG A 22 35.73 -16.41 23.16
N GLN A 23 36.36 -16.83 24.24
CA GLN A 23 35.80 -17.15 25.54
C GLN A 23 35.70 -15.90 26.44
N HIS A 24 34.71 -15.95 27.30
CA HIS A 24 34.58 -15.55 28.70
C HIS A 24 35.27 -14.29 29.26
N GLY A 25 34.45 -13.43 29.85
CA GLY A 25 34.81 -12.50 30.89
C GLY A 25 33.67 -12.35 31.91
N ARG A 26 33.89 -12.97 33.08
CA ARG A 26 33.03 -12.96 34.27
C ARG A 26 33.30 -11.71 35.14
N ARG A 27 32.34 -11.37 36.00
CA ARG A 27 32.35 -10.56 37.27
C ARG A 27 31.89 -9.08 37.07
N GLY A 28 30.84 -8.69 37.81
CA GLY A 28 30.81 -8.19 39.17
C GLY A 28 29.43 -7.80 39.64
N ARG A 29 28.94 -8.51 40.63
CA ARG A 29 27.85 -8.10 41.51
C ARG A 29 28.31 -6.91 42.36
N ARG A 30 27.51 -5.86 42.43
CA ARG A 30 27.49 -4.92 43.57
C ARG A 30 26.06 -4.73 44.03
N ASN A 31 25.82 -5.27 45.23
CA ASN A 31 24.69 -4.88 46.08
C ASN A 31 24.96 -3.49 46.62
N LEU A 32 23.94 -2.64 46.63
CA LEU A 32 23.91 -1.48 47.53
C LEU A 32 22.49 -1.26 48.03
N THR A 33 22.41 -1.43 49.28
CA THR A 33 21.52 -1.10 50.39
C THR A 33 20.46 -0.01 50.13
N VAL A 34 19.29 -0.37 50.65
CA VAL A 34 18.14 0.46 50.99
C VAL A 34 18.52 1.49 52.06
N SER A 35 18.14 2.75 51.87
CA SER A 35 17.86 3.68 52.98
C SER A 35 16.64 4.54 52.62
N SER A 36 15.66 4.39 53.50
CA SER A 36 14.44 5.17 53.60
C SER A 36 14.74 6.54 54.23
N SER A 37 14.24 7.64 53.70
CA SER A 37 13.79 8.78 54.51
C SER A 37 12.95 9.79 53.69
N SER A 38 11.75 10.02 54.21
CA SER A 38 10.98 11.26 54.39
C SER A 38 10.67 12.20 53.21
N SER A 39 9.42 12.22 52.88
CA SER A 39 8.48 13.34 52.60
C SER A 39 9.07 14.74 52.33
N THR A 40 8.85 15.23 51.11
CA THR A 40 8.61 16.67 50.89
C THR A 40 7.67 16.82 49.72
N SER A 41 6.56 17.49 49.92
CA SER A 41 5.57 17.91 48.96
C SER A 41 6.20 18.87 47.96
N THR A 42 6.17 18.53 46.67
CA THR A 42 6.46 19.48 45.61
C THR A 42 5.37 19.36 44.55
N THR A 43 4.74 20.46 44.31
CA THR A 43 3.72 20.78 43.34
C THR A 43 4.05 20.18 41.98
N GLU A 44 3.25 19.21 41.55
CA GLU A 44 3.26 18.69 40.18
C GLU A 44 2.70 19.75 39.22
N THR A 45 3.58 20.40 38.49
CA THR A 45 3.21 21.14 37.30
C THR A 45 2.97 20.07 36.21
N GLU A 46 1.73 19.69 36.04
CA GLU A 46 1.27 18.90 34.89
C GLU A 46 1.51 19.73 33.63
N THR A 47 2.63 19.50 32.98
CA THR A 47 2.80 19.82 31.55
C THR A 47 2.02 18.78 30.76
N GLY A 48 0.72 19.03 30.64
CA GLY A 48 -0.17 18.31 29.78
C GLY A 48 0.30 18.44 28.32
N THR A 49 1.10 17.47 27.87
CA THR A 49 1.27 17.24 26.44
C THR A 49 -0.04 16.66 25.93
N GLU A 50 -0.98 17.51 25.53
CA GLU A 50 -2.13 17.11 24.75
C GLU A 50 -1.60 16.41 23.49
N LYS A 51 -1.49 15.09 23.55
CA LYS A 51 -1.48 14.26 22.34
C LYS A 51 -2.82 14.52 21.68
N GLN A 52 -2.83 15.40 20.67
CA GLN A 52 -3.97 15.55 19.78
C GLN A 52 -4.32 14.13 19.33
N GLN A 53 -5.43 13.59 19.79
CA GLN A 53 -5.99 12.34 19.30
C GLN A 53 -6.28 12.59 17.82
N GLN A 54 -5.39 12.09 16.97
CA GLN A 54 -5.59 12.16 15.53
C GLN A 54 -6.89 11.43 15.23
N LYS A 55 -7.89 12.17 14.77
CA LYS A 55 -9.18 11.62 14.39
C LYS A 55 -8.94 10.62 13.27
N LEU A 56 -9.16 9.35 13.58
CA LEU A 56 -9.10 8.26 12.59
C LEU A 56 -10.25 8.46 11.58
N GLU A 57 -9.95 8.31 10.31
CA GLU A 57 -10.97 8.37 9.26
C GLU A 57 -11.65 7.00 9.14
N GLU A 58 -12.95 7.01 8.91
CA GLU A 58 -13.72 5.78 8.71
C GLU A 58 -13.36 5.13 7.37
N LEU A 59 -13.49 3.81 7.31
CA LEU A 59 -13.33 3.06 6.07
C LEU A 59 -14.47 3.41 5.11
N PRO A 60 -14.21 3.86 3.86
CA PRO A 60 -15.25 4.14 2.89
C PRO A 60 -16.04 2.86 2.55
N LYS A 61 -17.37 2.99 2.52
CA LYS A 61 -18.31 1.89 2.23
C LYS A 61 -18.72 1.84 0.76
N SER A 62 -18.39 2.85 -0.02
CA SER A 62 -18.72 2.94 -1.44
C SER A 62 -17.59 3.60 -2.23
N THR A 63 -17.59 3.37 -3.54
CA THR A 63 -16.67 4.03 -4.47
C THR A 63 -16.78 5.56 -4.40
N SER A 64 -17.99 6.11 -4.26
CA SER A 64 -18.20 7.57 -4.12
C SER A 64 -17.55 8.10 -2.86
N GLN A 65 -17.74 7.46 -1.72
CA GLN A 65 -17.10 7.85 -0.45
C GLN A 65 -15.58 7.75 -0.54
N GLN A 66 -15.06 6.72 -1.23
CA GLN A 66 -13.63 6.58 -1.46
C GLN A 66 -13.07 7.76 -2.26
N VAL A 67 -13.74 8.15 -3.35
CA VAL A 67 -13.35 9.32 -4.17
C VAL A 67 -13.45 10.62 -3.39
N GLU A 68 -14.50 10.83 -2.60
CA GLU A 68 -14.68 12.02 -1.77
C GLU A 68 -13.56 12.16 -0.73
N LEU A 69 -13.24 11.06 -0.04
CA LEU A 69 -12.16 11.03 0.94
C LEU A 69 -10.79 11.27 0.28
N ALA A 70 -10.55 10.66 -0.88
CA ALA A 70 -9.34 10.90 -1.66
C ALA A 70 -9.24 12.37 -2.11
N ALA A 71 -10.32 12.96 -2.62
CA ALA A 71 -10.34 14.36 -3.05
C ALA A 71 -10.06 15.33 -1.89
N LYS A 72 -10.68 15.10 -0.73
CA LYS A 72 -10.42 15.86 0.50
C LYS A 72 -8.96 15.75 0.91
N SER A 73 -8.40 14.54 0.85
CA SER A 73 -7.02 14.26 1.24
C SER A 73 -6.01 14.89 0.28
N VAL A 74 -6.25 14.82 -1.04
CA VAL A 74 -5.44 15.50 -2.06
C VAL A 74 -5.46 17.01 -1.88
N LYS A 75 -6.65 17.62 -1.69
CA LYS A 75 -6.76 19.06 -1.43
C LYS A 75 -5.93 19.49 -0.23
N LYS A 76 -6.01 18.75 0.89
CA LYS A 76 -5.23 19.01 2.10
C LYS A 76 -3.71 18.92 1.83
N ALA A 77 -3.28 17.95 1.01
CA ALA A 77 -1.88 17.85 0.59
C ALA A 77 -1.44 19.06 -0.24
N LEU A 78 -2.26 19.48 -1.21
CA LEU A 78 -1.99 20.66 -2.04
C LEU A 78 -1.93 21.96 -1.21
N GLU A 79 -2.85 22.15 -0.28
CA GLU A 79 -2.87 23.27 0.68
C GLU A 79 -1.60 23.30 1.55
N SER A 80 -1.03 22.12 1.84
CA SER A 80 0.26 21.97 2.55
C SER A 80 1.48 22.14 1.64
N GLY A 81 1.30 22.55 0.38
CA GLY A 81 2.36 22.82 -0.58
C GLY A 81 2.90 21.58 -1.32
N LYS A 82 2.25 20.41 -1.17
CA LYS A 82 2.65 19.18 -1.88
C LYS A 82 2.04 19.18 -3.27
N LYS A 83 2.84 19.48 -4.29
CA LYS A 83 2.39 19.51 -5.69
C LYS A 83 2.28 18.11 -6.31
N ASN A 84 3.26 17.24 -6.02
CA ASN A 84 3.31 15.87 -6.52
C ASN A 84 2.69 14.94 -5.48
N VAL A 85 1.61 14.25 -5.83
CA VAL A 85 0.88 13.39 -4.91
C VAL A 85 0.56 12.03 -5.52
N GLU A 86 0.55 11.02 -4.67
CA GLU A 86 0.16 9.65 -5.00
C GLU A 86 -1.22 9.35 -4.43
N VAL A 87 -2.07 8.72 -5.25
CA VAL A 87 -3.38 8.22 -4.87
C VAL A 87 -3.45 6.74 -5.23
N THR A 88 -3.78 5.89 -4.28
CA THR A 88 -4.07 4.48 -4.53
C THR A 88 -5.52 4.19 -4.22
N PHE A 89 -6.28 3.79 -5.21
CA PHE A 89 -7.65 3.33 -5.08
C PHE A 89 -7.73 1.82 -4.96
N ASP A 90 -8.61 1.37 -4.08
CA ASP A 90 -9.14 0.01 -4.10
C ASP A 90 -10.17 -0.06 -5.22
N ILE A 91 -9.85 -0.82 -6.28
CA ILE A 91 -10.64 -0.81 -7.51
C ILE A 91 -11.78 -1.83 -7.37
N PRO A 92 -13.04 -1.43 -7.62
CA PRO A 92 -14.16 -2.37 -7.56
C PRO A 92 -14.00 -3.47 -8.61
N LEU A 93 -14.08 -4.73 -8.17
CA LEU A 93 -14.00 -5.90 -9.03
C LEU A 93 -15.21 -5.96 -9.95
N ILE A 94 -14.98 -5.99 -11.27
CA ILE A 94 -16.03 -6.12 -12.29
C ILE A 94 -15.67 -7.29 -13.19
N GLY A 95 -16.54 -8.30 -13.22
CA GLY A 95 -16.33 -9.50 -14.02
C GLY A 95 -15.22 -10.41 -13.48
N ALA A 96 -14.94 -10.35 -12.17
CA ALA A 96 -14.04 -11.26 -11.49
C ALA A 96 -14.51 -12.72 -11.65
N THR A 97 -13.54 -13.63 -11.75
CA THR A 97 -13.75 -15.06 -11.78
C THR A 97 -13.06 -15.72 -10.60
N ASP A 98 -13.38 -16.98 -10.32
CA ASP A 98 -12.76 -17.75 -9.24
C ASP A 98 -11.23 -17.95 -9.43
N LEU A 99 -10.75 -17.77 -10.66
CA LEU A 99 -9.36 -17.98 -11.04
C LEU A 99 -8.59 -16.67 -11.18
N ASP A 100 -9.28 -15.58 -11.52
CA ASP A 100 -8.67 -14.27 -11.78
C ASP A 100 -9.65 -13.14 -11.46
N ASP A 101 -9.24 -12.25 -10.58
CA ASP A 101 -10.02 -11.04 -10.23
C ASP A 101 -10.14 -10.09 -11.43
N TRP A 102 -9.18 -10.15 -12.37
CA TRP A 102 -9.09 -9.27 -13.53
C TRP A 102 -8.80 -10.02 -14.83
N PRO A 103 -9.77 -10.83 -15.34
CA PRO A 103 -9.54 -11.64 -16.55
C PRO A 103 -9.20 -10.81 -17.81
N GLY A 104 -9.58 -9.55 -17.84
CA GLY A 104 -9.20 -8.58 -18.88
C GLY A 104 -7.92 -7.80 -18.56
N GLY A 105 -7.19 -8.14 -17.49
CA GLY A 105 -5.93 -7.52 -17.10
C GLY A 105 -6.03 -6.04 -16.75
N VAL A 106 -4.93 -5.32 -16.93
CA VAL A 106 -4.81 -3.89 -16.56
C VAL A 106 -5.81 -2.98 -17.31
N ARG A 107 -6.21 -3.36 -18.51
CA ARG A 107 -7.22 -2.58 -19.26
C ARG A 107 -8.59 -2.65 -18.59
N GLN A 108 -8.98 -3.81 -18.07
CA GLN A 108 -10.21 -3.96 -17.31
C GLN A 108 -10.13 -3.17 -15.99
N GLN A 109 -8.99 -3.22 -15.30
CA GLN A 109 -8.75 -2.40 -14.11
C GLN A 109 -8.92 -0.91 -14.42
N TYR A 110 -8.34 -0.44 -15.53
CA TYR A 110 -8.49 0.95 -15.95
C TYR A 110 -9.95 1.31 -16.25
N GLN A 111 -10.71 0.46 -16.94
CA GLN A 111 -12.13 0.69 -17.22
C GLN A 111 -12.93 0.86 -15.92
N SER A 112 -12.67 0.00 -14.92
CA SER A 112 -13.33 0.07 -13.60
C SER A 112 -12.92 1.32 -12.80
N MET A 113 -11.64 1.74 -12.89
CA MET A 113 -11.11 2.88 -12.16
C MET A 113 -11.40 4.22 -12.84
N SER A 114 -11.55 4.26 -14.16
CA SER A 114 -11.67 5.49 -14.94
C SER A 114 -12.76 6.46 -14.45
N PRO A 115 -13.97 6.00 -14.06
CA PRO A 115 -14.98 6.89 -13.49
C PRO A 115 -14.54 7.53 -12.16
N MET A 116 -13.80 6.79 -11.33
CA MET A 116 -13.26 7.29 -10.06
C MET A 116 -12.23 8.40 -10.29
N VAL A 117 -11.34 8.18 -11.28
CA VAL A 117 -10.33 9.17 -11.67
C VAL A 117 -10.97 10.45 -12.18
N GLU A 118 -11.99 10.34 -13.04
CA GLU A 118 -12.72 11.52 -13.52
C GLU A 118 -13.39 12.28 -12.39
N ALA A 119 -14.05 11.58 -11.49
CA ALA A 119 -14.71 12.18 -10.34
C ALA A 119 -13.69 12.86 -9.40
N LEU A 120 -12.54 12.21 -9.14
CA LEU A 120 -11.45 12.79 -8.39
C LEU A 120 -10.93 14.08 -9.05
N MET A 121 -10.64 14.03 -10.35
CA MET A 121 -10.13 15.17 -11.09
C MET A 121 -11.08 16.36 -11.04
N LYS A 122 -12.37 16.13 -11.28
CA LYS A 122 -13.42 17.16 -11.17
C LYS A 122 -13.52 17.74 -9.75
N ALA A 123 -13.46 16.87 -8.75
CA ALA A 123 -13.54 17.29 -7.35
C ALA A 123 -12.31 18.11 -6.91
N VAL A 124 -11.10 17.75 -7.37
CA VAL A 124 -9.86 18.45 -7.02
C VAL A 124 -9.73 19.77 -7.78
N SER A 125 -9.92 19.76 -9.11
CA SER A 125 -9.76 20.96 -9.96
C SER A 125 -10.88 21.99 -9.78
N GLY A 126 -12.10 21.53 -9.46
CA GLY A 126 -13.31 22.34 -9.55
C GLY A 126 -13.80 22.56 -10.98
N ASP A 127 -13.07 22.06 -12.00
CA ASP A 127 -13.47 22.10 -13.40
C ASP A 127 -14.26 20.84 -13.75
N LYS A 128 -15.33 21.01 -14.54
CA LYS A 128 -16.16 19.90 -15.00
C LYS A 128 -15.59 19.19 -16.24
N THR A 129 -14.63 19.83 -16.92
CA THR A 129 -14.03 19.31 -18.15
C THR A 129 -12.85 18.39 -17.82
N VAL A 130 -12.87 17.19 -18.37
CA VAL A 130 -11.79 16.21 -18.23
C VAL A 130 -11.35 15.75 -19.61
N ALA A 131 -10.06 15.88 -19.90
CA ALA A 131 -9.46 15.39 -21.15
C ALA A 131 -8.52 14.21 -20.85
N LYS A 132 -8.52 13.21 -21.73
CA LYS A 132 -7.70 11.99 -21.60
C LYS A 132 -6.78 11.85 -22.80
N LYS A 133 -5.54 11.40 -22.54
CA LYS A 133 -4.55 11.04 -23.55
C LYS A 133 -3.85 9.75 -23.14
N VAL A 134 -3.93 8.72 -23.97
CA VAL A 134 -3.18 7.47 -23.75
C VAL A 134 -1.69 7.76 -23.93
N ILE A 135 -0.87 7.33 -22.98
CA ILE A 135 0.60 7.35 -23.02
C ILE A 135 1.09 5.97 -23.45
N ASP A 136 0.61 4.93 -22.80
CA ASP A 136 0.89 3.54 -23.13
C ASP A 136 -0.40 2.72 -23.10
N ASP A 137 -0.76 2.12 -24.24
CA ASP A 137 -1.98 1.33 -24.35
C ASP A 137 -1.81 -0.08 -23.77
N ALA A 138 -0.60 -0.64 -23.79
CA ALA A 138 -0.35 -1.98 -23.29
C ALA A 138 -0.58 -2.05 -21.77
N ASP A 139 -0.06 -1.07 -21.04
CA ASP A 139 -0.16 -0.96 -19.59
C ASP A 139 -1.31 -0.06 -19.11
N ALA A 140 -2.17 0.37 -20.04
CA ALA A 140 -3.29 1.28 -19.77
C ALA A 140 -2.86 2.56 -19.05
N VAL A 141 -1.67 3.09 -19.37
CA VAL A 141 -1.17 4.35 -18.81
C VAL A 141 -1.84 5.52 -19.54
N VAL A 142 -2.65 6.25 -18.80
CA VAL A 142 -3.42 7.37 -19.35
C VAL A 142 -3.13 8.64 -18.57
N LYS A 143 -2.81 9.72 -19.29
CA LYS A 143 -2.78 11.08 -18.77
C LYS A 143 -4.18 11.66 -18.79
N VAL A 144 -4.63 12.16 -17.65
CA VAL A 144 -5.92 12.82 -17.47
C VAL A 144 -5.67 14.25 -17.00
N THR A 145 -6.31 15.22 -17.63
CA THR A 145 -6.17 16.65 -17.28
C THR A 145 -7.53 17.27 -17.01
N SER A 146 -7.56 18.18 -16.02
CA SER A 146 -8.75 18.98 -15.69
C SER A 146 -8.27 20.34 -15.15
N GLY A 147 -8.53 21.41 -15.90
CA GLY A 147 -7.96 22.72 -15.61
C GLY A 147 -6.43 22.69 -15.58
N ASP A 148 -5.83 23.14 -14.49
CA ASP A 148 -4.38 23.17 -14.26
C ASP A 148 -3.83 21.91 -13.59
N ASP A 149 -4.68 20.90 -13.37
CA ASP A 149 -4.31 19.65 -12.75
C ASP A 149 -4.11 18.54 -13.77
N VAL A 150 -3.16 17.69 -13.46
CA VAL A 150 -2.87 16.50 -14.25
C VAL A 150 -2.75 15.28 -13.36
N CYS A 151 -3.22 14.15 -13.86
CA CYS A 151 -2.89 12.87 -13.26
C CYS A 151 -2.44 11.85 -14.32
N THR A 152 -1.66 10.87 -13.89
CA THR A 152 -1.24 9.71 -14.71
C THR A 152 -1.67 8.45 -13.99
N THR A 153 -2.48 7.62 -14.66
CA THR A 153 -2.98 6.34 -14.12
C THR A 153 -2.03 5.21 -14.45
N PHE A 154 -1.88 4.26 -13.55
CA PHE A 154 -1.05 3.05 -13.70
C PHE A 154 0.35 3.27 -14.25
N PRO A 155 1.07 4.35 -13.87
CA PRO A 155 2.38 4.59 -14.43
C PRO A 155 3.34 3.42 -14.11
N THR A 156 4.08 2.99 -15.14
CA THR A 156 5.13 1.96 -15.08
C THR A 156 6.52 2.58 -15.13
N ALA A 157 7.56 1.79 -14.91
CA ALA A 157 8.94 2.23 -15.07
C ALA A 157 9.25 2.70 -16.51
N GLU A 158 8.59 2.14 -17.51
CA GLU A 158 8.81 2.44 -18.93
C GLU A 158 8.38 3.86 -19.31
N VAL A 159 7.34 4.39 -18.66
CA VAL A 159 6.82 5.76 -18.93
C VAL A 159 7.44 6.84 -18.03
N LEU A 160 8.51 6.54 -17.28
CA LEU A 160 9.14 7.52 -16.38
C LEU A 160 9.64 8.77 -17.08
N SER A 161 10.11 8.68 -18.34
CA SER A 161 10.52 9.84 -19.13
C SER A 161 9.36 10.78 -19.39
N ASP A 162 8.22 10.23 -19.79
CA ASP A 162 6.99 10.98 -20.03
C ASP A 162 6.44 11.58 -18.74
N LEU A 163 6.46 10.80 -17.65
CA LEU A 163 6.02 11.26 -16.34
C LEU A 163 6.88 12.43 -15.83
N LYS A 164 8.21 12.39 -16.02
CA LYS A 164 9.10 13.51 -15.70
C LYS A 164 8.77 14.77 -16.50
N GLN A 165 8.42 14.62 -17.77
CA GLN A 165 8.01 15.75 -18.60
C GLN A 165 6.65 16.30 -18.12
N ILE A 166 5.67 15.43 -17.86
CA ILE A 166 4.37 15.80 -17.31
C ILE A 166 4.53 16.55 -15.98
N THR A 167 5.43 16.07 -15.12
CA THR A 167 5.71 16.71 -13.81
C THR A 167 6.26 18.13 -13.97
N LYS A 168 7.12 18.37 -14.94
CA LYS A 168 7.65 19.72 -15.25
C LYS A 168 6.56 20.65 -15.76
N ASP A 169 5.68 20.14 -16.60
CA ASP A 169 4.63 20.92 -17.27
C ASP A 169 3.40 21.16 -16.38
N ALA A 170 3.26 20.38 -15.29
CA ALA A 170 2.14 20.49 -14.36
C ALA A 170 2.14 21.86 -13.67
N LYS A 171 1.00 22.55 -13.68
CA LYS A 171 0.88 23.90 -13.13
C LYS A 171 0.53 23.90 -11.64
N ARG A 172 -0.55 23.22 -11.24
CA ARG A 172 -1.05 23.19 -9.86
C ARG A 172 -0.82 21.86 -9.19
N ALA A 173 -1.47 20.80 -9.62
CA ALA A 173 -1.37 19.47 -9.07
C ALA A 173 -0.89 18.46 -10.11
N ASN A 174 0.02 17.57 -9.69
CA ASN A 174 0.46 16.42 -10.46
C ASN A 174 0.24 15.16 -9.62
N MET A 175 -0.69 14.33 -10.07
CA MET A 175 -1.07 13.11 -9.37
C MET A 175 -0.61 11.88 -10.13
N ILE A 176 -0.18 10.85 -9.40
CA ILE A 176 -0.07 9.49 -9.92
C ILE A 176 -1.12 8.62 -9.24
N ILE A 177 -1.78 7.77 -10.01
CA ILE A 177 -2.86 6.93 -9.50
C ILE A 177 -2.54 5.46 -9.76
N ASN A 178 -2.55 4.66 -8.68
CA ASN A 178 -2.25 3.23 -8.69
C ASN A 178 -0.94 2.89 -9.43
N PRO A 179 0.22 3.45 -9.02
CA PRO A 179 1.49 3.18 -9.70
C PRO A 179 1.86 1.70 -9.63
N GLN A 180 2.38 1.16 -10.75
CA GLN A 180 2.67 -0.27 -10.88
C GLN A 180 4.09 -0.66 -10.43
N TRP A 181 4.93 0.31 -10.06
CA TRP A 181 6.29 0.04 -9.58
C TRP A 181 6.40 -0.24 -8.07
N VAL A 182 5.28 -0.25 -7.34
CA VAL A 182 5.27 -0.52 -5.89
C VAL A 182 4.54 -1.82 -5.61
N LEU A 183 5.25 -2.80 -5.04
CA LEU A 183 4.66 -4.02 -4.51
C LEU A 183 4.90 -4.09 -3.00
N ASN A 184 3.83 -4.23 -2.21
CA ASN A 184 3.90 -4.34 -0.75
C ASN A 184 4.77 -3.25 -0.07
N GLY A 185 4.75 -2.04 -0.63
CA GLY A 185 5.53 -0.90 -0.13
C GLY A 185 6.98 -0.83 -0.61
N ASN A 186 7.47 -1.84 -1.32
CA ASN A 186 8.80 -1.84 -1.91
C ASN A 186 8.74 -1.45 -3.38
N ILE A 187 9.70 -0.61 -3.80
CA ILE A 187 9.86 -0.25 -5.20
C ILE A 187 10.44 -1.46 -5.95
N LEU A 188 9.77 -1.88 -7.03
CA LEU A 188 10.26 -2.93 -7.91
C LEU A 188 11.57 -2.53 -8.61
N ASN A 189 12.36 -3.52 -9.03
CA ASN A 189 13.72 -3.31 -9.53
C ASN A 189 13.82 -2.80 -10.99
N ASP A 190 12.73 -2.32 -11.57
CA ASP A 190 12.64 -2.02 -13.02
C ASP A 190 13.17 -0.64 -13.42
N PHE A 191 13.76 0.09 -12.49
CA PHE A 191 14.27 1.45 -12.74
C PHE A 191 15.68 1.51 -13.36
N GLY A 192 16.21 0.39 -13.85
CA GLY A 192 17.55 0.31 -14.45
C GLY A 192 18.65 0.04 -13.41
N PHE A 193 19.90 0.40 -13.73
CA PHE A 193 21.08 0.09 -12.91
C PHE A 193 21.85 1.34 -12.51
N GLY A 194 22.56 1.26 -11.38
CA GLY A 194 23.49 2.29 -10.90
C GLY A 194 22.83 3.67 -10.73
N PRO A 195 23.51 4.76 -11.15
CA PRO A 195 23.05 6.15 -10.93
C PRO A 195 21.69 6.47 -11.58
N TRP A 196 21.30 5.74 -12.64
CA TRP A 196 20.00 5.89 -13.30
C TRP A 196 18.88 5.42 -12.39
N ARG A 197 19.07 4.28 -11.75
CA ARG A 197 18.13 3.74 -10.78
C ARG A 197 17.91 4.71 -9.62
N GLU A 198 18.99 5.20 -9.02
CA GLU A 198 18.90 6.16 -7.90
C GLU A 198 18.13 7.42 -8.28
N LYS A 199 18.36 7.96 -9.49
CA LYS A 199 17.63 9.14 -9.99
C LYS A 199 16.13 8.83 -10.18
N ASN A 200 15.80 7.65 -10.68
CA ASN A 200 14.43 7.24 -10.91
C ASN A 200 13.71 6.99 -9.58
N GLU A 201 14.34 6.30 -8.63
CA GLU A 201 13.81 6.09 -7.30
C GLU A 201 13.62 7.41 -6.54
N LYS A 202 14.57 8.34 -6.64
CA LYS A 202 14.43 9.66 -6.06
C LYS A 202 13.25 10.41 -6.63
N PHE A 203 13.07 10.38 -7.96
CA PHE A 203 11.96 11.05 -8.62
C PHE A 203 10.60 10.49 -8.16
N VAL A 204 10.43 9.16 -8.11
CA VAL A 204 9.13 8.59 -7.68
C VAL A 204 8.85 8.84 -6.19
N LYS A 205 9.89 8.97 -5.36
CA LYS A 205 9.77 9.34 -3.95
C LYS A 205 9.37 10.81 -3.72
N GLU A 206 9.39 11.65 -4.76
CA GLU A 206 8.89 13.03 -4.69
C GLU A 206 7.34 13.08 -4.62
N PHE A 207 6.67 11.98 -4.93
CA PHE A 207 5.22 11.89 -4.82
C PHE A 207 4.81 11.52 -3.40
N GLU A 208 4.16 12.46 -2.73
CA GLU A 208 3.64 12.27 -1.37
C GLU A 208 2.34 11.45 -1.42
N ILE A 209 2.24 10.42 -0.58
CA ILE A 209 1.00 9.63 -0.49
C ILE A 209 -0.10 10.51 0.11
N ALA A 210 -0.98 11.02 -0.76
CA ALA A 210 -2.15 11.79 -0.35
C ALA A 210 -3.28 10.87 0.09
N TYR A 211 -3.51 9.79 -0.64
CA TYR A 211 -4.55 8.81 -0.31
C TYR A 211 -4.11 7.41 -0.70
N PHE A 212 -4.36 6.47 0.17
CA PHE A 212 -4.13 5.05 -0.09
C PHE A 212 -5.27 4.23 0.50
N LEU A 213 -5.88 3.39 -0.31
CA LEU A 213 -6.77 2.33 0.13
C LEU A 213 -6.50 1.09 -0.73
N LYS A 214 -6.22 -0.03 -0.09
CA LYS A 214 -6.01 -1.30 -0.78
C LYS A 214 -6.42 -2.46 0.10
N GLU A 215 -7.23 -3.35 -0.46
CA GLU A 215 -7.51 -4.65 0.13
C GLU A 215 -6.31 -5.58 -0.06
N GLN A 216 -5.97 -6.32 0.97
CA GLN A 216 -4.85 -7.26 1.00
C GLN A 216 -5.25 -8.50 1.80
N ARG A 217 -4.53 -9.60 1.56
CA ARG A 217 -4.72 -10.85 2.28
C ARG A 217 -3.38 -11.36 2.79
N ILE A 218 -3.31 -11.65 4.08
CA ILE A 218 -2.13 -12.24 4.75
C ILE A 218 -2.61 -13.47 5.52
N GLN A 219 -2.05 -14.62 5.22
CA GLN A 219 -2.34 -15.88 5.89
C GLN A 219 -3.85 -16.18 6.04
N GLY A 220 -4.63 -15.92 4.99
CA GLY A 220 -6.07 -16.16 4.99
C GLY A 220 -6.91 -15.00 5.53
N GLU A 221 -6.32 -14.06 6.25
CA GLU A 221 -7.01 -12.89 6.79
C GLU A 221 -7.09 -11.78 5.75
N THR A 222 -8.30 -11.31 5.45
CA THR A 222 -8.53 -10.19 4.53
C THR A 222 -8.64 -8.89 5.32
N PHE A 223 -7.91 -7.87 4.91
CA PHE A 223 -7.92 -6.56 5.54
C PHE A 223 -7.74 -5.45 4.50
N ARG A 224 -8.14 -4.24 4.88
CA ARG A 224 -7.85 -3.02 4.11
C ARG A 224 -6.85 -2.15 4.83
N LEU A 225 -5.86 -1.70 4.09
CA LEU A 225 -4.88 -0.73 4.54
C LEU A 225 -5.25 0.64 3.98
N GLN A 226 -5.45 1.62 4.86
CA GLN A 226 -5.86 2.98 4.51
C GLN A 226 -4.85 4.02 5.00
N LYS A 227 -4.63 5.05 4.20
CA LYS A 227 -3.88 6.26 4.56
C LYS A 227 -4.58 7.47 3.99
N VAL A 228 -4.73 8.51 4.80
CA VAL A 228 -5.09 9.85 4.36
C VAL A 228 -3.97 10.82 4.70
N PHE A 229 -3.81 11.89 3.96
CA PHE A 229 -2.72 12.85 4.15
C PHE A 229 -2.77 13.46 5.57
N GLY A 230 -1.63 13.36 6.26
CA GLY A 230 -1.47 13.86 7.64
C GLY A 230 -2.10 12.98 8.72
N GLY A 231 -2.67 11.81 8.37
CA GLY A 231 -3.14 10.81 9.32
C GLY A 231 -2.20 9.61 9.43
N PRO A 232 -2.43 8.67 10.35
CA PRO A 232 -1.68 7.42 10.45
C PRO A 232 -2.09 6.41 9.37
N TRP A 233 -1.37 5.31 9.25
CA TRP A 233 -1.81 4.13 8.51
C TRP A 233 -2.81 3.34 9.33
N GLN A 234 -3.99 3.10 8.78
CA GLN A 234 -5.09 2.40 9.44
C GLN A 234 -5.28 1.03 8.81
N VAL A 235 -5.48 0.03 9.66
CA VAL A 235 -5.74 -1.35 9.25
C VAL A 235 -7.17 -1.72 9.65
N PHE A 236 -7.95 -2.24 8.73
CA PHE A 236 -9.32 -2.68 8.94
C PHE A 236 -9.45 -4.14 8.52
N VAL A 237 -9.69 -5.03 9.46
CA VAL A 237 -9.96 -6.44 9.16
C VAL A 237 -11.40 -6.58 8.67
N LEU A 238 -11.58 -7.34 7.59
CA LEU A 238 -12.87 -7.61 6.99
C LEU A 238 -13.32 -9.02 7.39
N ASN A 239 -14.34 -9.11 8.19
CA ASN A 239 -14.99 -10.39 8.44
C ASN A 239 -15.88 -10.73 7.24
N GLN A 240 -15.43 -11.66 6.40
CA GLN A 240 -16.12 -12.03 5.16
C GLN A 240 -17.45 -12.72 5.39
N GLN A 241 -17.65 -13.35 6.57
CA GLN A 241 -18.90 -14.05 6.89
C GLN A 241 -19.98 -13.08 7.37
N THR A 242 -19.60 -12.11 8.23
CA THR A 242 -20.55 -11.17 8.84
C THR A 242 -20.61 -9.82 8.13
N GLY A 243 -19.64 -9.51 7.26
CA GLY A 243 -19.47 -8.19 6.67
C GLY A 243 -19.01 -7.11 7.65
N GLN A 244 -18.68 -7.49 8.89
CA GLN A 244 -18.21 -6.56 9.90
C GLN A 244 -16.78 -6.10 9.59
N VAL A 245 -16.50 -4.85 9.93
CA VAL A 245 -15.19 -4.21 9.78
C VAL A 245 -14.66 -3.90 11.18
N GLU A 246 -13.48 -4.43 11.49
CA GLU A 246 -12.81 -4.24 12.77
C GLU A 246 -11.57 -3.35 12.56
N PRO A 247 -11.53 -2.13 13.14
CA PRO A 247 -10.34 -1.31 13.09
C PRO A 247 -9.29 -1.84 14.07
N LEU A 248 -8.05 -1.94 13.61
CA LEU A 248 -6.90 -2.32 14.43
C LEU A 248 -6.07 -1.09 14.82
N PRO A 249 -5.14 -1.21 15.79
CA PRO A 249 -4.24 -0.14 16.15
C PRO A 249 -3.51 0.42 14.92
N PRO A 250 -3.45 1.76 14.76
CA PRO A 250 -2.82 2.40 13.61
C PRO A 250 -1.28 2.38 13.72
N PHE A 251 -0.62 2.59 12.57
CA PHE A 251 0.82 2.78 12.47
C PHE A 251 1.14 4.20 12.02
N GLU A 252 2.17 4.82 12.59
CA GLU A 252 2.63 6.14 12.16
C GLU A 252 3.32 6.07 10.78
N GLU A 253 4.12 5.04 10.55
CA GLU A 253 4.78 4.76 9.28
C GLU A 253 4.08 3.62 8.54
N ARG A 254 4.38 3.47 7.25
CA ARG A 254 3.82 2.36 6.46
C ARG A 254 4.28 1.03 7.03
N PRO A 255 3.35 0.19 7.49
CA PRO A 255 3.71 -1.09 8.09
C PRO A 255 4.31 -2.03 7.03
N SER A 256 5.34 -2.75 7.43
CA SER A 256 5.90 -3.85 6.67
C SER A 256 4.98 -5.07 6.71
N TYR A 257 5.21 -6.02 5.79
CA TYR A 257 4.49 -7.30 5.80
C TYR A 257 4.55 -8.00 7.16
N ARG A 258 5.72 -8.02 7.82
CA ARG A 258 5.90 -8.68 9.11
C ARG A 258 5.14 -8.00 10.24
N GLU A 259 5.08 -6.68 10.24
CA GLU A 259 4.32 -5.93 11.24
C GLU A 259 2.81 -6.15 11.05
N LEU A 260 2.33 -6.17 9.80
CA LEU A 260 0.94 -6.50 9.49
C LEU A 260 0.61 -7.94 9.91
N GLU A 261 1.47 -8.90 9.57
CA GLU A 261 1.31 -10.31 9.95
C GLU A 261 1.25 -10.47 11.48
N ALA A 262 2.18 -9.84 12.22
CA ALA A 262 2.21 -9.88 13.67
C ALA A 262 0.95 -9.23 14.28
N LEU A 263 0.50 -8.10 13.74
CA LEU A 263 -0.71 -7.43 14.19
C LEU A 263 -1.95 -8.32 13.98
N LEU A 264 -2.08 -8.93 12.80
CA LEU A 264 -3.19 -9.83 12.49
C LEU A 264 -3.18 -11.08 13.38
N GLN A 265 -2.01 -11.69 13.60
CA GLN A 265 -1.85 -12.87 14.48
C GLN A 265 -2.15 -12.56 15.95
N SER A 266 -1.94 -11.35 16.41
CA SER A 266 -2.22 -10.96 17.81
C SER A 266 -3.70 -10.80 18.12
N ARG A 267 -4.56 -10.80 17.11
CA ARG A 267 -6.00 -10.61 17.24
C ARG A 267 -6.68 -11.91 17.70
N GLU A 268 -7.59 -11.80 18.63
CA GLU A 268 -8.40 -12.94 19.07
C GLU A 268 -9.30 -13.46 17.92
N GLY A 269 -9.30 -14.76 17.70
CA GLY A 269 -10.06 -15.40 16.62
C GLY A 269 -9.50 -15.17 15.20
N SER A 270 -8.26 -14.68 15.08
CA SER A 270 -7.61 -14.47 13.78
C SER A 270 -7.32 -15.77 13.04
N ILE A 271 -7.67 -15.81 11.76
CA ILE A 271 -7.30 -16.91 10.85
C ILE A 271 -5.78 -16.96 10.69
N ALA A 272 -5.11 -15.81 10.71
CA ALA A 272 -3.65 -15.74 10.61
C ALA A 272 -2.93 -16.36 11.82
N ALA A 273 -3.59 -16.46 12.99
CA ALA A 273 -3.05 -17.12 14.18
C ALA A 273 -3.23 -18.64 14.18
N MET A 274 -4.08 -19.19 13.32
CA MET A 274 -4.34 -20.62 13.21
C MET A 274 -3.11 -21.38 12.73
N ASN A 275 -3.00 -22.66 13.11
CA ASN A 275 -1.96 -23.53 12.55
C ASN A 275 -2.23 -23.77 11.04
N TRP A 276 -1.20 -24.28 10.32
CA TRP A 276 -1.29 -24.42 8.87
C TRP A 276 -2.40 -25.36 8.40
N VAL A 277 -2.74 -26.40 9.19
CA VAL A 277 -3.81 -27.38 8.86
C VAL A 277 -5.19 -26.74 9.00
N GLU A 278 -5.43 -26.05 10.11
CA GLU A 278 -6.69 -25.33 10.37
C GLU A 278 -6.92 -24.24 9.33
N ARG A 279 -5.84 -23.53 8.95
CA ARG A 279 -5.87 -22.52 7.90
C ARG A 279 -6.21 -23.09 6.55
N ALA A 280 -5.56 -24.21 6.17
CA ALA A 280 -5.88 -24.89 4.92
C ALA A 280 -7.34 -25.38 4.85
N GLN A 281 -7.91 -25.85 5.96
CA GLN A 281 -9.32 -26.22 6.05
C GLN A 281 -10.23 -25.00 5.90
N SER A 282 -9.89 -23.90 6.57
CA SER A 282 -10.64 -22.63 6.45
C SER A 282 -10.61 -22.08 5.02
N GLU A 283 -9.47 -22.16 4.33
CA GLU A 283 -9.35 -21.74 2.93
C GLU A 283 -10.14 -22.66 1.96
N MET A 284 -10.14 -23.97 2.20
CA MET A 284 -10.97 -24.90 1.42
C MET A 284 -12.45 -24.59 1.58
N THR A 285 -12.92 -24.31 2.79
CA THR A 285 -14.30 -23.94 3.07
C THR A 285 -14.66 -22.62 2.39
N PHE A 286 -13.77 -21.62 2.49
CA PHE A 286 -13.95 -20.32 1.86
C PHE A 286 -14.04 -20.44 0.32
N ASN A 287 -13.15 -21.21 -0.30
CA ASN A 287 -13.18 -21.43 -1.75
C ASN A 287 -14.45 -22.17 -2.19
N ALA A 288 -14.89 -23.19 -1.43
CA ALA A 288 -16.14 -23.89 -1.71
C ALA A 288 -17.38 -22.98 -1.59
N GLU A 289 -17.39 -22.07 -0.62
CA GLU A 289 -18.47 -21.09 -0.45
C GLU A 289 -18.42 -20.00 -1.54
N SER A 290 -17.25 -19.58 -1.98
CA SER A 290 -17.11 -18.59 -3.07
C SER A 290 -17.64 -19.12 -4.40
N LEU A 291 -17.43 -20.41 -4.69
CA LEU A 291 -17.96 -21.09 -5.87
C LEU A 291 -19.50 -21.22 -5.85
N THR A 292 -20.11 -21.24 -4.67
CA THR A 292 -21.58 -21.36 -4.51
C THR A 292 -22.29 -20.01 -4.40
N ARG A 293 -21.58 -18.91 -4.14
CA ARG A 293 -22.16 -17.57 -4.11
C ARG A 293 -22.61 -17.15 -5.50
N LYS A 294 -23.92 -17.12 -5.72
CA LYS A 294 -24.48 -16.43 -6.88
C LYS A 294 -24.10 -14.95 -6.79
N PRO A 295 -23.70 -14.29 -7.91
CA PRO A 295 -23.49 -12.85 -7.91
C PRO A 295 -24.78 -12.19 -7.40
N ASN A 296 -24.66 -11.41 -6.33
CA ASN A 296 -25.76 -10.58 -5.85
C ASN A 296 -26.10 -9.58 -6.96
N ASN A 297 -27.16 -9.86 -7.68
CA ASN A 297 -27.81 -8.94 -8.61
C ASN A 297 -28.50 -7.83 -7.78
N THR A 298 -27.69 -6.90 -7.25
CA THR A 298 -28.18 -5.64 -6.68
C THR A 298 -28.25 -4.57 -7.78
N ASN A 299 -28.95 -4.89 -8.86
CA ASN A 299 -29.43 -3.91 -9.84
C ASN A 299 -30.84 -4.33 -10.28
N GLN A 300 -31.77 -4.19 -9.38
CA GLN A 300 -33.19 -3.98 -9.67
C GLN A 300 -33.69 -3.11 -8.53
N ASP A 301 -33.90 -1.89 -8.89
CA ASP A 301 -34.97 -0.96 -8.52
C ASP A 301 -34.41 0.46 -8.42
N GLU A 302 -34.92 1.23 -9.41
CA GLU A 302 -34.95 2.68 -9.64
C GLU A 302 -33.76 3.33 -10.33
#